data_be445968448fa6b85aa5a792c6064a75
#
_entry.id   be445968448fa6b85aa5a792c6064a75
#
_cell.length_a   1.000
_cell.length_b   1.000
_cell.length_c   1.000
_cell.angle_alpha   90.00
_cell.angle_beta   90.00
_cell.angle_gamma   90.00
#
_symmetry.space_group_name_H-M   'P 1'
#
loop_
_entity.id
_entity.type
_entity.pdbx_description
1 polymer ?
#
loop_
_entity_poly.entity_id
_entity_poly.type
_entity_poly.pdbx_seq_one_letter_code
_entity_poly.pdbx_strand_id
1 'polypeptide(L)'
;MPSKLFCVGIFLCLATALALGQDPTKVEPKHYKLDFENEQVRVVAVTYGPHEKSALHEHPGGVSVSLTEAHLRFTDENGKVREVFSKAGEARWYPPFKHRVENLGDTTYRGVYIEVKGKSAAAAAGSLDTTAMDEETSRVETSKIIAKYMVASGKR
;
A
#
# COMPACT_ATOMS: atom_id res chain seq x y z
N MET A 1 -42.19 -2.44 54.57
CA MET A 1 -42.07 -3.08 53.27
C MET A 1 -40.91 -2.40 52.52
N PRO A 2 -39.73 -3.03 52.31
CA PRO A 2 -38.61 -2.41 51.60
C PRO A 2 -38.72 -2.67 50.11
N SER A 3 -38.67 -1.60 49.33
CA SER A 3 -38.65 -1.61 47.89
C SER A 3 -37.26 -2.05 47.38
N LYS A 4 -37.26 -3.12 46.58
CA LYS A 4 -36.05 -3.64 45.93
C LYS A 4 -35.69 -2.78 44.71
N LEU A 5 -34.63 -2.02 44.83
CA LEU A 5 -33.99 -1.37 43.66
C LEU A 5 -33.29 -2.44 42.82
N PHE A 6 -33.82 -2.65 41.61
CA PHE A 6 -33.18 -3.50 40.60
C PHE A 6 -32.16 -2.66 39.82
N CYS A 7 -30.86 -2.79 40.15
CA CYS A 7 -29.78 -2.22 39.33
C CYS A 7 -29.65 -3.07 38.07
N VAL A 8 -30.17 -2.57 36.94
CA VAL A 8 -29.86 -3.13 35.63
C VAL A 8 -28.51 -2.59 35.21
N GLY A 9 -27.48 -3.41 35.37
CA GLY A 9 -26.15 -3.14 34.83
C GLY A 9 -26.17 -3.29 33.32
N ILE A 10 -26.12 -2.15 32.61
CA ILE A 10 -25.91 -2.15 31.16
C ILE A 10 -24.42 -2.49 30.90
N PHE A 11 -24.15 -3.75 30.54
CA PHE A 11 -22.85 -4.20 30.08
C PHE A 11 -22.69 -3.64 28.66
N LEU A 12 -22.03 -2.47 28.53
CA LEU A 12 -21.63 -1.90 27.25
C LEU A 12 -20.43 -2.72 26.73
N CYS A 13 -20.72 -3.78 25.97
CA CYS A 13 -19.69 -4.48 25.20
C CYS A 13 -19.11 -3.51 24.17
N LEU A 14 -17.99 -2.88 24.52
CA LEU A 14 -17.14 -2.19 23.54
C LEU A 14 -16.55 -3.27 22.62
N ALA A 15 -17.22 -3.55 21.51
CA ALA A 15 -16.64 -4.29 20.41
C ALA A 15 -15.53 -3.40 19.82
N THR A 16 -14.31 -3.57 20.29
CA THR A 16 -13.11 -3.09 19.58
C THR A 16 -13.06 -3.87 18.28
N ALA A 17 -13.65 -3.32 17.23
CA ALA A 17 -13.35 -3.75 15.88
C ALA A 17 -11.86 -3.52 15.69
N LEU A 18 -11.06 -4.59 15.84
CA LEU A 18 -9.71 -4.64 15.32
C LEU A 18 -9.87 -4.31 13.83
N ALA A 19 -9.49 -3.10 13.45
CA ALA A 19 -9.29 -2.75 12.07
C ALA A 19 -8.13 -3.64 11.60
N LEU A 20 -8.46 -4.87 11.19
CA LEU A 20 -7.58 -5.71 10.42
C LEU A 20 -7.31 -4.89 9.16
N GLY A 21 -6.11 -4.30 9.09
CA GLY A 21 -5.69 -3.55 7.92
C GLY A 21 -6.07 -4.35 6.69
N GLN A 22 -6.57 -3.68 5.67
CA GLN A 22 -6.99 -4.31 4.42
C GLN A 22 -5.76 -4.72 3.61
N ASP A 23 -4.94 -5.61 4.20
CA ASP A 23 -3.73 -6.18 3.59
C ASP A 23 -4.07 -6.77 2.22
N PRO A 24 -3.49 -6.25 1.12
CA PRO A 24 -3.81 -6.67 -0.23
C PRO A 24 -3.59 -8.18 -0.44
N THR A 25 -2.61 -8.79 0.19
CA THR A 25 -2.38 -10.25 0.06
C THR A 25 -3.47 -11.09 0.71
N LYS A 26 -4.32 -10.50 1.56
CA LYS A 26 -5.45 -11.16 2.24
C LYS A 26 -6.77 -10.86 1.54
N VAL A 27 -6.99 -9.59 1.15
CA VAL A 27 -8.28 -9.17 0.56
C VAL A 27 -8.31 -9.32 -0.95
N GLU A 28 -7.13 -9.31 -1.61
CA GLU A 28 -6.96 -9.41 -3.06
C GLU A 28 -5.90 -10.45 -3.47
N PRO A 29 -5.97 -11.70 -3.00
CA PRO A 29 -4.95 -12.72 -3.23
C PRO A 29 -4.81 -13.10 -4.71
N LYS A 30 -5.76 -12.74 -5.56
CA LYS A 30 -5.67 -12.87 -7.00
C LYS A 30 -4.60 -11.95 -7.59
N HIS A 31 -4.54 -10.71 -7.08
CA HIS A 31 -3.70 -9.65 -7.61
C HIS A 31 -2.38 -9.48 -6.86
N TYR A 32 -2.35 -9.82 -5.56
CA TYR A 32 -1.21 -9.60 -4.68
C TYR A 32 -0.76 -10.91 -4.04
N LYS A 33 0.49 -11.27 -4.26
CA LYS A 33 1.11 -12.48 -3.68
C LYS A 33 2.36 -12.10 -2.93
N LEU A 34 2.45 -12.56 -1.68
CA LEU A 34 3.68 -12.44 -0.91
C LEU A 34 4.78 -13.25 -1.59
N ASP A 35 5.88 -12.59 -1.94
CA ASP A 35 7.05 -13.21 -2.56
C ASP A 35 8.08 -13.57 -1.49
N PHE A 36 8.47 -12.59 -0.66
CA PHE A 36 9.22 -12.86 0.55
C PHE A 36 9.03 -11.75 1.60
N GLU A 37 9.43 -12.04 2.85
CA GLU A 37 9.35 -11.11 3.96
C GLU A 37 10.50 -11.32 4.94
N ASN A 38 11.05 -10.23 5.48
CA ASN A 38 12.02 -10.24 6.59
C ASN A 38 11.72 -9.10 7.57
N GLU A 39 12.65 -8.79 8.47
CA GLU A 39 12.45 -7.73 9.48
C GLU A 39 12.39 -6.31 8.87
N GLN A 40 12.95 -6.10 7.67
CA GLN A 40 13.10 -4.78 7.05
C GLN A 40 12.08 -4.51 5.97
N VAL A 41 11.73 -5.52 5.18
CA VAL A 41 10.86 -5.37 4.01
C VAL A 41 9.90 -6.54 3.88
N ARG A 42 8.81 -6.27 3.17
CA ARG A 42 7.88 -7.26 2.66
C ARG A 42 7.74 -7.02 1.15
N VAL A 43 8.01 -8.03 0.36
CA VAL A 43 7.99 -7.94 -1.10
C VAL A 43 6.75 -8.67 -1.62
N VAL A 44 5.94 -7.93 -2.36
CA VAL A 44 4.65 -8.39 -2.86
C VAL A 44 4.66 -8.32 -4.39
N ALA A 45 4.46 -9.45 -5.04
CA ALA A 45 4.23 -9.51 -6.48
C ALA A 45 2.82 -9.02 -6.80
N VAL A 46 2.71 -8.16 -7.81
CA VAL A 46 1.45 -7.53 -8.25
C VAL A 46 1.15 -7.95 -9.68
N THR A 47 -0.09 -8.37 -9.94
CA THR A 47 -0.54 -8.75 -11.28
C THR A 47 -1.99 -8.34 -11.50
N TYR A 48 -2.26 -7.62 -12.58
CA TYR A 48 -3.61 -7.28 -13.04
C TYR A 48 -3.74 -7.61 -14.52
N GLY A 49 -4.65 -8.52 -14.85
CA GLY A 49 -5.04 -8.76 -16.25
C GLY A 49 -5.68 -7.52 -16.88
N PRO A 50 -5.91 -7.51 -18.20
CA PRO A 50 -6.60 -6.43 -18.88
C PRO A 50 -7.96 -6.12 -18.23
N HIS A 51 -8.20 -4.84 -17.93
CA HIS A 51 -9.43 -4.32 -17.33
C HIS A 51 -9.84 -4.91 -15.98
N GLU A 52 -8.95 -5.64 -15.32
CA GLU A 52 -9.18 -6.16 -13.97
C GLU A 52 -9.15 -5.04 -12.93
N LYS A 53 -9.97 -5.24 -11.88
CA LYS A 53 -10.14 -4.29 -10.77
C LYS A 53 -9.97 -5.00 -9.45
N SER A 54 -9.49 -4.26 -8.45
CA SER A 54 -9.45 -4.72 -7.07
C SER A 54 -10.54 -4.10 -6.21
N ALA A 55 -10.83 -4.72 -5.06
CA ALA A 55 -11.50 -4.07 -3.95
C ALA A 55 -10.57 -3.04 -3.27
N LEU A 56 -11.12 -2.26 -2.36
CA LEU A 56 -10.34 -1.32 -1.55
C LEU A 56 -9.36 -2.10 -0.66
N HIS A 57 -8.09 -1.74 -0.70
CA HIS A 57 -7.03 -2.32 0.13
C HIS A 57 -6.03 -1.24 0.55
N GLU A 58 -5.17 -1.59 1.50
CA GLU A 58 -4.23 -0.66 2.13
C GLU A 58 -2.81 -1.17 1.99
N HIS A 59 -1.91 -0.26 1.63
CA HIS A 59 -0.47 -0.51 1.63
C HIS A 59 0.22 0.34 2.70
N PRO A 60 1.21 -0.20 3.42
CA PRO A 60 2.19 0.62 4.11
C PRO A 60 3.05 1.38 3.10
N GLY A 61 3.84 2.35 3.58
CA GLY A 61 4.79 3.06 2.72
C GLY A 61 5.80 2.12 2.07
N GLY A 62 6.09 2.36 0.79
CA GLY A 62 6.96 1.47 0.04
C GLY A 62 7.29 1.93 -1.38
N VAL A 63 8.02 1.09 -2.08
CA VAL A 63 8.43 1.31 -3.47
C VAL A 63 7.68 0.37 -4.39
N SER A 64 6.99 0.92 -5.39
CA SER A 64 6.47 0.15 -6.52
C SER A 64 7.49 0.12 -7.65
N VAL A 65 7.75 -1.06 -8.18
CA VAL A 65 8.56 -1.25 -9.40
C VAL A 65 7.68 -1.88 -10.46
N SER A 66 7.50 -1.19 -11.59
CA SER A 66 6.76 -1.71 -12.74
C SER A 66 7.63 -2.65 -13.55
N LEU A 67 7.19 -3.90 -13.73
CA LEU A 67 7.88 -4.89 -14.57
C LEU A 67 7.41 -4.85 -16.02
N THR A 68 6.22 -4.32 -16.25
CA THR A 68 5.65 -4.05 -17.58
C THR A 68 5.21 -2.59 -17.66
N GLU A 69 4.85 -2.12 -18.83
CA GLU A 69 4.15 -0.85 -18.96
C GLU A 69 2.82 -0.90 -18.20
N ALA A 70 2.44 0.24 -17.64
CA ALA A 70 1.21 0.39 -16.87
C ALA A 70 0.39 1.57 -17.36
N HIS A 71 -0.92 1.36 -17.49
CA HIS A 71 -1.94 2.39 -17.50
C HIS A 71 -2.99 1.98 -16.47
N LEU A 72 -2.84 2.49 -15.25
CA LEU A 72 -3.68 2.12 -14.12
C LEU A 72 -4.53 3.30 -13.67
N ARG A 73 -5.71 2.99 -13.15
CA ARG A 73 -6.54 3.95 -12.41
C ARG A 73 -6.51 3.59 -10.93
N PHE A 74 -6.14 4.55 -10.09
CA PHE A 74 -6.25 4.46 -8.64
C PHE A 74 -7.45 5.27 -8.18
N THR A 75 -8.29 4.67 -7.34
CA THR A 75 -9.41 5.34 -6.69
C THR A 75 -9.22 5.21 -5.19
N ASP A 76 -9.03 6.33 -4.48
CA ASP A 76 -8.85 6.32 -3.03
C ASP A 76 -10.15 6.01 -2.27
N GLU A 77 -10.07 5.95 -0.94
CA GLU A 77 -11.22 5.67 -0.07
C GLU A 77 -12.32 6.74 -0.15
N ASN A 78 -11.99 7.97 -0.57
CA ASN A 78 -12.92 9.09 -0.73
C ASN A 78 -13.50 9.18 -2.16
N GLY A 79 -13.12 8.25 -3.05
CA GLY A 79 -13.56 8.23 -4.44
C GLY A 79 -12.77 9.16 -5.37
N LYS A 80 -11.68 9.78 -4.90
CA LYS A 80 -10.79 10.57 -5.76
C LYS A 80 -10.04 9.65 -6.71
N VAL A 81 -10.07 9.99 -7.97
CA VAL A 81 -9.47 9.21 -9.07
C VAL A 81 -8.16 9.84 -9.52
N ARG A 82 -7.16 8.99 -9.80
CA ARG A 82 -5.90 9.35 -10.44
C ARG A 82 -5.50 8.28 -11.45
N GLU A 83 -5.07 8.67 -12.62
CA GLU A 83 -4.42 7.76 -13.57
C GLU A 83 -2.91 7.75 -13.37
N VAL A 84 -2.33 6.57 -13.48
CA VAL A 84 -0.91 6.31 -13.28
C VAL A 84 -0.36 5.61 -14.52
N PHE A 85 0.64 6.23 -15.12
CA PHE A 85 1.39 5.67 -16.23
C PHE A 85 2.79 5.33 -15.74
N SER A 86 3.30 4.15 -16.09
CA SER A 86 4.67 3.75 -15.78
C SER A 86 5.27 2.96 -16.93
N LYS A 87 6.57 3.09 -17.11
CA LYS A 87 7.34 2.25 -18.02
C LYS A 87 7.88 1.02 -17.29
N ALA A 88 8.19 -0.03 -18.01
CA ALA A 88 8.90 -1.18 -17.45
C ALA A 88 10.24 -0.72 -16.84
N GLY A 89 10.55 -1.21 -15.63
CA GLY A 89 11.72 -0.83 -14.85
C GLY A 89 11.58 0.47 -14.04
N GLU A 90 10.48 1.20 -14.19
CA GLU A 90 10.25 2.42 -13.44
C GLU A 90 9.90 2.12 -11.98
N ALA A 91 10.55 2.84 -11.04
CA ALA A 91 10.33 2.73 -9.61
C ALA A 91 9.78 4.04 -9.05
N ARG A 92 8.79 3.93 -8.15
CA ARG A 92 8.16 5.07 -7.47
C ARG A 92 7.95 4.79 -5.98
N TRP A 93 8.22 5.78 -5.14
CA TRP A 93 7.85 5.77 -3.74
C TRP A 93 6.39 6.14 -3.56
N TYR A 94 5.71 5.43 -2.65
CA TYR A 94 4.38 5.77 -2.16
C TYR A 94 4.38 5.84 -0.64
N PRO A 95 3.83 6.90 -0.01
CA PRO A 95 3.51 6.89 1.41
C PRO A 95 2.43 5.84 1.71
N PRO A 96 2.10 5.53 2.98
CA PRO A 96 0.96 4.69 3.29
C PRO A 96 -0.33 5.21 2.64
N PHE A 97 -1.10 4.33 2.00
CA PHE A 97 -2.30 4.74 1.26
C PHE A 97 -3.33 3.60 1.13
N LYS A 98 -4.59 4.01 0.90
CA LYS A 98 -5.70 3.11 0.59
C LYS A 98 -6.22 3.41 -0.80
N HIS A 99 -6.45 2.37 -1.58
CA HIS A 99 -6.98 2.53 -2.92
C HIS A 99 -7.64 1.27 -3.49
N ARG A 100 -8.36 1.47 -4.58
CA ARG A 100 -8.70 0.45 -5.57
C ARG A 100 -7.84 0.67 -6.78
N VAL A 101 -7.47 -0.41 -7.45
CA VAL A 101 -6.74 -0.38 -8.72
C VAL A 101 -7.63 -0.90 -9.82
N GLU A 102 -7.55 -0.27 -10.98
CA GLU A 102 -8.07 -0.78 -12.25
C GLU A 102 -6.97 -0.72 -13.30
N ASN A 103 -6.70 -1.82 -13.97
CA ASN A 103 -5.85 -1.83 -15.15
C ASN A 103 -6.66 -1.32 -16.36
N LEU A 104 -6.32 -0.15 -16.88
CA LEU A 104 -7.00 0.46 -18.04
C LEU A 104 -6.43 -0.04 -19.38
N GLY A 105 -5.29 -0.75 -19.33
CA GLY A 105 -4.63 -1.28 -20.53
C GLY A 105 -5.21 -2.60 -20.99
N ASP A 106 -4.91 -2.93 -22.25
CA ASP A 106 -5.29 -4.19 -22.91
C ASP A 106 -4.28 -5.32 -22.68
N THR A 107 -3.23 -5.06 -21.89
CA THR A 107 -2.20 -6.02 -21.55
C THR A 107 -2.14 -6.25 -20.04
N THR A 108 -1.60 -7.38 -19.64
CA THR A 108 -1.39 -7.68 -18.20
C THR A 108 -0.32 -6.75 -17.62
N TYR A 109 -0.69 -5.99 -16.61
CA TYR A 109 0.25 -5.28 -15.75
C TYR A 109 0.91 -6.25 -14.75
N ARG A 110 2.22 -6.14 -14.62
CA ARG A 110 3.02 -6.83 -13.60
C ARG A 110 3.93 -5.82 -12.91
N GLY A 111 4.02 -5.95 -11.60
CA GLY A 111 4.88 -5.10 -10.78
C GLY A 111 5.31 -5.80 -9.50
N VAL A 112 6.18 -5.14 -8.75
CA VAL A 112 6.58 -5.54 -7.41
C VAL A 112 6.34 -4.35 -6.49
N TYR A 113 5.70 -4.59 -5.34
CA TYR A 113 5.59 -3.60 -4.28
C TYR A 113 6.47 -4.02 -3.11
N ILE A 114 7.42 -3.17 -2.74
CA ILE A 114 8.37 -3.39 -1.66
C ILE A 114 7.91 -2.53 -0.48
N GLU A 115 7.19 -3.15 0.45
CA GLU A 115 6.74 -2.52 1.69
C GLU A 115 7.91 -2.38 2.66
N VAL A 116 8.15 -1.16 3.15
CA VAL A 116 9.24 -0.87 4.08
C VAL A 116 8.72 -0.93 5.51
N LYS A 117 9.34 -1.75 6.34
CA LYS A 117 8.96 -1.93 7.75
C LYS A 117 9.70 -0.96 8.67
N GLY A 118 9.11 -0.71 9.86
CA GLY A 118 9.74 0.03 10.95
C GLY A 118 9.62 1.56 10.83
N LYS A 119 10.41 2.27 11.67
CA LYS A 119 10.37 3.74 11.80
C LYS A 119 10.71 4.50 10.51
N SER A 120 11.41 3.84 9.57
CA SER A 120 11.75 4.45 8.27
C SER A 120 10.51 4.70 7.39
N ALA A 121 9.49 3.84 7.46
CA ALA A 121 8.22 4.06 6.75
C ALA A 121 7.47 5.28 7.30
N ALA A 122 7.45 5.44 8.63
CA ALA A 122 6.79 6.56 9.30
C ALA A 122 7.54 7.90 9.09
N ALA A 123 8.88 7.87 9.05
CA ALA A 123 9.69 9.07 8.82
C ALA A 123 9.56 9.59 7.38
N ALA A 124 9.44 8.70 6.40
CA ALA A 124 9.20 9.08 5.01
C ALA A 124 7.78 9.66 4.81
N ALA A 125 6.78 9.17 5.56
CA ALA A 125 5.41 9.68 5.50
C ALA A 125 5.26 11.10 6.10
N GLY A 126 6.11 11.48 7.06
CA GLY A 126 6.03 12.77 7.76
C GLY A 126 6.63 13.97 7.02
N SER A 127 7.34 13.76 5.91
CA SER A 127 8.03 14.82 5.19
C SER A 127 7.47 15.15 3.80
N LEU A 128 6.44 14.44 3.35
CA LEU A 128 5.91 14.61 2.01
C LEU A 128 4.49 15.17 2.07
N ASP A 129 4.36 16.44 1.71
CA ASP A 129 3.09 17.03 1.32
C ASP A 129 2.56 16.27 0.10
N THR A 130 1.52 15.48 0.31
CA THR A 130 0.94 14.58 -0.71
C THR A 130 0.26 15.34 -1.86
N THR A 131 0.19 16.66 -1.80
CA THR A 131 -0.42 17.52 -2.84
C THR A 131 0.51 17.85 -3.99
N ALA A 132 1.81 17.60 -3.86
CA ALA A 132 2.83 18.02 -4.84
C ALA A 132 3.95 16.99 -5.07
N MET A 133 3.67 15.71 -5.02
CA MET A 133 4.64 14.74 -5.53
C MET A 133 4.64 14.79 -7.06
N ASP A 134 5.48 15.68 -7.60
CA ASP A 134 5.84 15.60 -9.00
C ASP A 134 6.66 14.31 -9.27
N GLU A 135 6.69 13.89 -10.50
CA GLU A 135 7.33 12.64 -10.92
C GLU A 135 8.83 12.64 -10.58
N GLU A 136 9.47 13.78 -10.56
CA GLU A 136 10.90 13.96 -10.32
C GLU A 136 11.26 13.78 -8.83
N THR A 137 10.48 14.36 -7.94
CA THR A 137 10.66 14.21 -6.48
C THR A 137 10.50 12.75 -6.05
N SER A 138 9.51 12.05 -6.60
CA SER A 138 9.31 10.62 -6.35
C SER A 138 10.50 9.76 -6.79
N ARG A 139 11.10 10.06 -7.95
CA ARG A 139 12.29 9.35 -8.46
C ARG A 139 13.53 9.57 -7.60
N VAL A 140 13.77 10.81 -7.17
CA VAL A 140 14.93 11.17 -6.34
C VAL A 140 14.86 10.48 -4.99
N GLU A 141 13.72 10.52 -4.31
CA GLU A 141 13.54 9.85 -3.01
C GLU A 141 13.63 8.33 -3.12
N THR A 142 13.05 7.73 -4.15
CA THR A 142 13.18 6.29 -4.42
C THR A 142 14.64 5.89 -4.60
N SER A 143 15.42 6.65 -5.37
CA SER A 143 16.85 6.38 -5.60
C SER A 143 17.66 6.45 -4.31
N LYS A 144 17.40 7.41 -3.44
CA LYS A 144 18.05 7.53 -2.11
C LYS A 144 17.73 6.35 -1.20
N ILE A 145 16.47 5.91 -1.19
CA ILE A 145 16.03 4.77 -0.38
C ILE A 145 16.70 3.49 -0.87
N ILE A 146 16.65 3.21 -2.17
CA ILE A 146 17.30 2.03 -2.75
C ILE A 146 18.80 2.03 -2.45
N ALA A 147 19.50 3.15 -2.67
CA ALA A 147 20.92 3.28 -2.37
C ALA A 147 21.24 2.99 -0.91
N LYS A 148 20.44 3.52 0.02
CA LYS A 148 20.60 3.29 1.46
C LYS A 148 20.46 1.81 1.84
N TYR A 149 19.46 1.10 1.28
CA TYR A 149 19.25 -0.32 1.57
C TYR A 149 20.27 -1.22 0.87
N MET A 150 20.71 -0.88 -0.33
CA MET A 150 21.78 -1.60 -1.04
C MET A 150 23.10 -1.55 -0.26
N VAL A 151 23.47 -0.37 0.27
CA VAL A 151 24.66 -0.20 1.12
C VAL A 151 24.53 -0.99 2.43
N ALA A 152 23.36 -0.93 3.09
CA ALA A 152 23.13 -1.64 4.35
C ALA A 152 23.12 -3.17 4.21
N SER A 153 22.75 -3.70 3.02
CA SER A 153 22.71 -5.14 2.75
C SER A 153 24.05 -5.73 2.33
N GLY A 154 25.12 -4.91 2.19
CA GLY A 154 26.45 -5.36 1.77
C GLY A 154 26.54 -5.92 0.34
N LYS A 155 25.49 -5.77 -0.43
CA LYS A 155 25.49 -6.15 -1.87
C LYS A 155 25.99 -4.95 -2.69
N ARG A 156 27.22 -5.07 -3.18
CA ARG A 156 27.75 -4.23 -4.23
C ARG A 156 27.40 -4.83 -5.58
#